data_4084032bbf6ec1689eb7406abb329975
#
_entry.id   4084032bbf6ec1689eb7406abb329975
#
_cell.length_a   1.000
_cell.length_b   1.000
_cell.length_c   1.000
_cell.angle_alpha   90.00
_cell.angle_beta   90.00
_cell.angle_gamma   90.00
#
_symmetry.space_group_name_H-M   'P 1'
#
loop_
_entity.id
_entity.type
_entity.pdbx_description
1 polymer ?
#
loop_
_entity_poly.entity_id
_entity_poly.type
_entity_poly.pdbx_seq_one_letter_code
_entity_poly.pdbx_strand_id
1 'polypeptide(L)'
;AYKDKGAPTIDDFCRILVREAVAEGVDPRVVYAQAMLETGYLQFGADVLPGQCNFCGLGATGAGQKGAVFENVALGLRAQVQHLKAYGSKDSLVNACVDPRFSFVSRGVAPYVEGLGGRWAISATYGYSLSKIIDSFS
;
A
#
# COMPACT_ATOMS: atom_id res chain seq x y z
N ALA A 1 13.60 0.78 -13.08
CA ALA A 1 12.21 1.02 -13.50
C ALA A 1 11.65 2.32 -12.95
N TYR A 2 12.06 2.70 -11.73
CA TYR A 2 11.54 3.91 -11.06
C TYR A 2 12.56 5.04 -10.98
N LYS A 3 13.58 5.02 -11.81
CA LYS A 3 14.65 6.02 -11.84
C LYS A 3 14.07 7.44 -12.00
N ASP A 4 13.16 7.61 -12.96
CA ASP A 4 12.54 8.91 -13.24
C ASP A 4 11.34 9.22 -12.36
N LYS A 5 11.04 8.34 -11.39
CA LYS A 5 9.92 8.46 -10.45
C LYS A 5 10.37 8.64 -9.01
N GLY A 6 11.64 8.98 -8.80
CA GLY A 6 12.17 9.30 -7.48
C GLY A 6 12.80 8.14 -6.71
N ALA A 7 12.85 6.94 -7.28
CA ALA A 7 13.42 5.76 -6.63
C ALA A 7 14.29 4.96 -7.61
N PRO A 8 15.51 5.41 -7.89
CA PRO A 8 16.40 4.73 -8.85
C PRO A 8 16.83 3.34 -8.37
N THR A 9 16.85 3.08 -7.06
CA THR A 9 17.23 1.78 -6.50
C THR A 9 16.17 1.25 -5.55
N ILE A 10 16.25 -0.06 -5.22
CA ILE A 10 15.37 -0.64 -4.21
C ILE A 10 15.59 -0.01 -2.84
N ASP A 11 16.82 0.38 -2.53
CA ASP A 11 17.13 1.08 -1.28
C ASP A 11 16.40 2.42 -1.21
N ASP A 12 16.34 3.16 -2.31
CA ASP A 12 15.58 4.42 -2.37
C ASP A 12 14.08 4.18 -2.19
N PHE A 13 13.55 3.13 -2.81
CA PHE A 13 12.16 2.74 -2.64
C PHE A 13 11.85 2.46 -1.16
N CYS A 14 12.68 1.66 -0.51
CA CYS A 14 12.48 1.32 0.90
C CYS A 14 12.62 2.54 1.81
N ARG A 15 13.56 3.44 1.51
CA ARG A 15 13.74 4.67 2.30
C ARG A 15 12.51 5.56 2.23
N ILE A 16 11.95 5.73 1.03
CA ILE A 16 10.72 6.49 0.83
C ILE A 16 9.56 5.84 1.57
N LEU A 17 9.44 4.52 1.46
CA LEU A 17 8.38 3.75 2.12
C LEU A 17 8.42 3.96 3.64
N VAL A 18 9.60 3.82 4.24
CA VAL A 18 9.75 3.99 5.69
C VAL A 18 9.41 5.43 6.09
N ARG A 19 9.87 6.41 5.35
CA ARG A 19 9.58 7.82 5.63
C ARG A 19 8.07 8.10 5.62
N GLU A 20 7.36 7.62 4.61
CA GLU A 20 5.91 7.84 4.50
C GLU A 20 5.15 7.09 5.59
N ALA A 21 5.54 5.87 5.89
CA ALA A 21 4.89 5.05 6.91
C ALA A 21 5.06 5.65 8.31
N VAL A 22 6.28 6.02 8.67
CA VAL A 22 6.61 6.59 9.98
C VAL A 22 5.87 7.92 10.20
N ALA A 23 5.79 8.76 9.16
CA ALA A 23 5.11 10.05 9.24
C ALA A 23 3.64 9.88 9.65
N GLU A 24 2.98 8.80 9.23
CA GLU A 24 1.58 8.54 9.56
C GLU A 24 1.38 7.56 10.72
N GLY A 25 2.46 7.07 11.32
CA GLY A 25 2.36 6.09 12.41
C GLY A 25 1.96 4.70 11.95
N VAL A 26 2.18 4.36 10.70
CA VAL A 26 1.91 3.03 10.14
C VAL A 26 3.20 2.20 10.15
N ASP A 27 3.08 0.92 10.53
CA ASP A 27 4.25 0.03 10.56
C ASP A 27 4.78 -0.18 9.13
N PRO A 28 6.04 0.24 8.86
CA PRO A 28 6.60 0.09 7.50
C PRO A 28 6.71 -1.35 7.03
N ARG A 29 6.79 -2.33 7.94
CA ARG A 29 6.82 -3.74 7.56
C ARG A 29 5.51 -4.16 6.90
N VAL A 30 4.38 -3.65 7.38
CA VAL A 30 3.07 -3.91 6.80
C VAL A 30 2.99 -3.31 5.39
N VAL A 31 3.45 -2.08 5.23
CA VAL A 31 3.45 -1.41 3.93
C VAL A 31 4.31 -2.20 2.93
N TYR A 32 5.50 -2.61 3.34
CA TYR A 32 6.40 -3.38 2.47
C TYR A 32 5.78 -4.73 2.10
N ALA A 33 5.29 -5.48 3.08
CA ALA A 33 4.68 -6.78 2.85
C ALA A 33 3.51 -6.69 1.88
N GLN A 34 2.66 -5.68 2.06
CA GLN A 34 1.52 -5.47 1.17
C GLN A 34 1.96 -5.11 -0.24
N ALA A 35 2.93 -4.21 -0.39
CA ALA A 35 3.45 -3.82 -1.70
C ALA A 35 4.03 -5.04 -2.43
N MET A 36 4.80 -5.87 -1.73
CA MET A 36 5.38 -7.08 -2.33
C MET A 36 4.31 -8.10 -2.71
N LEU A 37 3.32 -8.30 -1.85
CA LEU A 37 2.21 -9.23 -2.14
C LEU A 37 1.39 -8.76 -3.34
N GLU A 38 1.01 -7.48 -3.35
CA GLU A 38 0.13 -6.93 -4.39
C GLU A 38 0.81 -6.81 -5.75
N THR A 39 2.12 -6.63 -5.79
CA THR A 39 2.87 -6.46 -7.04
C THR A 39 3.64 -7.70 -7.44
N GLY A 40 3.56 -8.80 -6.69
CA GLY A 40 4.37 -9.98 -6.94
C GLY A 40 5.86 -9.64 -6.88
N TYR A 41 6.30 -8.99 -5.80
CA TYR A 41 7.68 -8.56 -5.59
C TYR A 41 8.18 -7.61 -6.70
N LEU A 42 7.30 -6.64 -7.06
CA LEU A 42 7.56 -5.59 -8.06
C LEU A 42 7.69 -6.11 -9.49
N GLN A 43 7.20 -7.33 -9.75
CA GLN A 43 7.16 -7.86 -11.11
C GLN A 43 5.90 -7.43 -11.84
N PHE A 44 4.84 -7.11 -11.09
CA PHE A 44 3.52 -6.78 -11.62
C PHE A 44 3.01 -7.96 -12.48
N GLY A 45 1.95 -7.87 -13.13
CA GLY A 45 1.44 -9.00 -13.92
C GLY A 45 -0.07 -9.09 -13.90
N ALA A 46 -0.71 -8.13 -13.19
CA ALA A 46 -2.16 -8.02 -13.16
C ALA A 46 -2.58 -6.69 -13.78
N ASP A 47 -3.69 -6.11 -13.31
CA ASP A 47 -4.27 -4.92 -13.94
C ASP A 47 -3.43 -3.65 -13.73
N VAL A 48 -2.67 -3.57 -12.63
CA VAL A 48 -1.83 -2.40 -12.36
C VAL A 48 -0.49 -2.55 -13.07
N LEU A 49 -0.07 -1.50 -13.77
CA LEU A 49 1.20 -1.45 -14.50
C LEU A 49 2.28 -0.75 -13.68
N PRO A 50 3.57 -1.10 -13.88
CA PRO A 50 4.68 -0.50 -13.12
C PRO A 50 4.69 1.03 -13.13
N GLY A 51 4.40 1.64 -14.26
CA GLY A 51 4.42 3.10 -14.42
C GLY A 51 3.36 3.85 -13.63
N GLN A 52 2.38 3.16 -13.08
CA GLN A 52 1.32 3.79 -12.29
C GLN A 52 1.76 4.18 -10.88
N CYS A 53 2.88 3.66 -10.39
CA CYS A 53 3.35 3.85 -9.02
C CYS A 53 2.29 3.49 -7.97
N ASN A 54 1.45 2.52 -8.29
CA ASN A 54 0.39 2.01 -7.43
C ASN A 54 0.82 0.64 -6.91
N PHE A 55 1.32 0.59 -5.68
CA PHE A 55 1.96 -0.62 -5.16
C PHE A 55 1.02 -1.49 -4.34
N CYS A 56 -0.25 -1.13 -4.24
CA CYS A 56 -1.21 -1.86 -3.41
C CYS A 56 -2.56 -2.09 -4.10
N GLY A 57 -2.65 -1.83 -5.39
CA GLY A 57 -3.87 -2.08 -6.16
C GLY A 57 -5.02 -1.13 -5.88
N LEU A 58 -4.76 0.06 -5.37
CA LEU A 58 -5.82 1.04 -5.10
C LEU A 58 -6.66 1.31 -6.35
N GLY A 59 -7.97 1.12 -6.23
CA GLY A 59 -8.90 1.35 -7.33
C GLY A 59 -8.89 0.30 -8.43
N ALA A 60 -8.04 -0.73 -8.33
CA ALA A 60 -8.04 -1.87 -9.23
C ALA A 60 -9.10 -2.86 -8.75
N THR A 61 -10.33 -2.67 -9.20
CA THR A 61 -11.49 -3.43 -8.71
C THR A 61 -11.79 -4.68 -9.54
N GLY A 62 -10.84 -5.12 -10.36
CA GLY A 62 -11.00 -6.26 -11.27
C GLY A 62 -11.57 -5.82 -12.62
N ALA A 63 -11.93 -6.80 -13.46
CA ALA A 63 -12.56 -6.55 -14.77
C ALA A 63 -11.77 -5.57 -15.67
N GLY A 64 -10.42 -5.59 -15.60
CA GLY A 64 -9.58 -4.73 -16.41
C GLY A 64 -9.42 -3.30 -15.89
N GLN A 65 -9.94 -3.00 -14.72
CA GLN A 65 -9.74 -1.68 -14.09
C GLN A 65 -8.29 -1.51 -13.66
N LYS A 66 -7.60 -0.53 -14.22
CA LYS A 66 -6.17 -0.32 -13.98
C LYS A 66 -5.84 0.19 -12.58
N GLY A 67 -6.82 0.79 -11.91
CA GLY A 67 -6.59 1.41 -10.62
C GLY A 67 -6.01 2.82 -10.72
N ALA A 68 -5.68 3.39 -9.56
CA ALA A 68 -5.16 4.74 -9.48
C ALA A 68 -3.75 4.86 -10.08
N VAL A 69 -3.44 6.06 -10.60
CA VAL A 69 -2.12 6.40 -11.14
C VAL A 69 -1.53 7.52 -10.29
N PHE A 70 -0.27 7.36 -9.88
CA PHE A 70 0.44 8.38 -9.11
C PHE A 70 1.66 8.84 -9.90
N GLU A 71 2.02 10.12 -9.71
CA GLU A 71 3.06 10.77 -10.48
C GLU A 71 4.45 10.20 -10.18
N ASN A 72 4.67 9.78 -8.93
CA ASN A 72 5.97 9.25 -8.51
C ASN A 72 5.80 8.22 -7.39
N VAL A 73 6.92 7.58 -7.02
CA VAL A 73 6.94 6.54 -6.00
C VAL A 73 6.48 7.07 -4.63
N ALA A 74 6.94 8.26 -4.24
CA ALA A 74 6.58 8.84 -2.94
C ALA A 74 5.07 9.03 -2.80
N LEU A 75 4.41 9.57 -3.83
CA LEU A 75 2.95 9.76 -3.79
C LEU A 75 2.19 8.44 -3.79
N GLY A 76 2.65 7.47 -4.56
CA GLY A 76 2.03 6.15 -4.58
C GLY A 76 2.12 5.45 -3.24
N LEU A 77 3.28 5.50 -2.60
CA LEU A 77 3.46 4.93 -1.26
C LEU A 77 2.70 5.72 -0.19
N ARG A 78 2.66 7.05 -0.31
CA ARG A 78 1.86 7.88 0.59
C ARG A 78 0.39 7.49 0.55
N ALA A 79 -0.17 7.32 -0.64
CA ALA A 79 -1.56 6.89 -0.79
C ALA A 79 -1.80 5.53 -0.16
N GLN A 80 -0.90 4.58 -0.34
CA GLN A 80 -0.99 3.26 0.28
C GLN A 80 -0.98 3.37 1.80
N VAL A 81 -0.04 4.14 2.36
CA VAL A 81 0.08 4.35 3.80
C VAL A 81 -1.20 4.99 4.36
N GLN A 82 -1.72 6.00 3.67
CA GLN A 82 -2.95 6.67 4.09
C GLN A 82 -4.15 5.72 4.09
N HIS A 83 -4.24 4.86 3.10
CA HIS A 83 -5.32 3.87 3.02
C HIS A 83 -5.22 2.84 4.15
N LEU A 84 -4.01 2.38 4.47
CA LEU A 84 -3.78 1.51 5.62
C LEU A 84 -4.14 2.21 6.94
N LYS A 85 -3.77 3.48 7.08
CA LYS A 85 -4.14 4.26 8.26
C LYS A 85 -5.66 4.40 8.37
N ALA A 86 -6.35 4.56 7.25
CA ALA A 86 -7.81 4.64 7.25
C ALA A 86 -8.42 3.40 7.90
N TYR A 87 -7.95 2.21 7.55
CA TYR A 87 -8.43 0.97 8.15
C TYR A 87 -8.01 0.81 9.60
N GLY A 88 -6.79 1.17 9.93
CA GLY A 88 -6.18 0.86 11.22
C GLY A 88 -6.42 1.88 12.32
N SER A 89 -6.83 3.10 11.99
CA SER A 89 -6.86 4.19 12.97
C SER A 89 -7.95 5.20 12.63
N LYS A 90 -8.43 5.88 13.66
CA LYS A 90 -9.33 7.03 13.52
C LYS A 90 -8.58 8.36 13.56
N ASP A 91 -7.28 8.33 13.76
CA ASP A 91 -6.46 9.55 13.85
C ASP A 91 -6.42 10.27 12.50
N SER A 92 -6.30 11.59 12.55
CA SER A 92 -6.20 12.43 11.35
C SER A 92 -4.90 12.17 10.61
N LEU A 93 -4.93 12.34 9.28
CA LEU A 93 -3.71 12.27 8.49
C LEU A 93 -2.76 13.42 8.83
N VAL A 94 -1.47 13.14 8.84
CA VAL A 94 -0.41 14.12 9.04
C VAL A 94 -0.13 14.87 7.74
N ASN A 95 -0.01 14.14 6.63
CA ASN A 95 0.23 14.73 5.31
C ASN A 95 -1.10 14.93 4.57
N ALA A 96 -1.09 15.84 3.59
CA ALA A 96 -2.26 16.07 2.74
C ALA A 96 -2.70 14.76 2.09
N CYS A 97 -4.00 14.52 2.02
CA CYS A 97 -4.55 13.28 1.48
C CYS A 97 -4.31 13.19 -0.02
N VAL A 98 -3.65 12.11 -0.44
CA VAL A 98 -3.45 11.77 -1.85
C VAL A 98 -4.10 10.43 -2.20
N ASP A 99 -4.68 9.74 -1.23
CA ASP A 99 -5.41 8.49 -1.44
C ASP A 99 -6.80 8.81 -1.99
N PRO A 100 -7.09 8.47 -3.27
CA PRO A 100 -8.38 8.80 -3.87
C PRO A 100 -9.53 7.99 -3.28
N ARG A 101 -9.24 6.96 -2.51
CA ARG A 101 -10.27 6.09 -1.94
C ARG A 101 -10.36 6.19 -0.41
N PHE A 102 -9.70 7.18 0.19
CA PHE A 102 -9.64 7.32 1.64
C PHE A 102 -11.03 7.43 2.26
N SER A 103 -11.92 8.20 1.65
CA SER A 103 -13.27 8.44 2.16
C SER A 103 -14.19 7.22 2.05
N PHE A 104 -13.81 6.21 1.28
CA PHE A 104 -14.61 4.98 1.14
C PHE A 104 -14.35 3.97 2.25
N VAL A 105 -13.36 4.20 3.10
CA VAL A 105 -12.98 3.26 4.16
C VAL A 105 -13.70 3.61 5.45
N SER A 106 -14.26 2.60 6.12
CA SER A 106 -14.76 2.75 7.50
C SER A 106 -13.56 2.85 8.43
N ARG A 107 -13.41 4.00 9.11
CA ARG A 107 -12.21 4.33 9.86
C ARG A 107 -12.04 3.41 11.08
N GLY A 108 -10.80 2.90 11.24
CA GLY A 108 -10.39 2.17 12.43
C GLY A 108 -10.97 0.77 12.60
N VAL A 109 -11.57 0.18 11.55
CA VAL A 109 -12.23 -1.14 11.65
C VAL A 109 -11.24 -2.31 11.61
N ALA A 110 -9.99 -2.07 11.22
CA ALA A 110 -8.97 -3.11 11.09
C ALA A 110 -7.63 -2.65 11.67
N PRO A 111 -7.51 -2.53 13.01
CA PRO A 111 -6.25 -2.08 13.63
C PRO A 111 -5.13 -3.12 13.52
N TYR A 112 -5.44 -4.35 13.18
CA TYR A 112 -4.47 -5.43 12.97
C TYR A 112 -4.55 -5.94 11.54
N VAL A 113 -3.43 -6.46 11.01
CA VAL A 113 -3.35 -6.92 9.61
C VAL A 113 -4.35 -8.01 9.29
N GLU A 114 -4.68 -8.87 10.26
CA GLU A 114 -5.66 -9.94 10.08
C GLU A 114 -7.04 -9.39 9.73
N GLY A 115 -7.37 -8.20 10.22
CA GLY A 115 -8.64 -7.53 9.92
C GLY A 115 -8.78 -7.00 8.51
N LEU A 116 -7.70 -6.99 7.72
CA LEU A 116 -7.76 -6.55 6.32
C LEU A 116 -8.39 -7.60 5.41
N GLY A 117 -8.43 -8.86 5.83
CA GLY A 117 -9.12 -9.91 5.09
C GLY A 117 -10.61 -9.60 4.98
N GLY A 118 -11.15 -9.69 3.78
CA GLY A 118 -12.54 -9.34 3.49
C GLY A 118 -12.82 -7.83 3.44
N ARG A 119 -11.83 -6.99 3.73
CA ARG A 119 -11.96 -5.52 3.69
C ARG A 119 -11.06 -4.91 2.62
N TRP A 120 -9.74 -5.04 2.77
CA TRP A 120 -8.83 -4.59 1.74
C TRP A 120 -8.93 -5.46 0.50
N ALA A 121 -8.96 -6.77 0.70
CA ALA A 121 -9.10 -7.77 -0.35
C ALA A 121 -10.26 -8.69 -0.03
N ILE A 122 -10.81 -9.33 -1.06
CA ILE A 122 -11.95 -10.24 -0.92
C ILE A 122 -11.61 -11.45 -0.05
N SER A 123 -10.37 -11.96 -0.17
CA SER A 123 -9.94 -13.14 0.60
C SER A 123 -9.92 -12.86 2.10
N ALA A 124 -10.60 -13.71 2.87
CA ALA A 124 -10.59 -13.61 4.33
C ALA A 124 -9.22 -13.92 4.93
N THR A 125 -8.33 -14.56 4.17
CA THR A 125 -6.97 -14.92 4.61
C THR A 125 -5.91 -13.90 4.21
N TYR A 126 -6.31 -12.77 3.65
CA TYR A 126 -5.39 -11.73 3.16
C TYR A 126 -4.42 -11.27 4.25
N GLY A 127 -4.92 -11.00 5.46
CA GLY A 127 -4.08 -10.57 6.58
C GLY A 127 -3.04 -11.61 6.99
N TYR A 128 -3.40 -12.88 6.92
CA TYR A 128 -2.47 -13.97 7.20
C TYR A 128 -1.37 -14.06 6.13
N SER A 129 -1.69 -13.78 4.87
CA SER A 129 -0.69 -13.71 3.81
C SER A 129 0.31 -12.60 4.05
N LEU A 130 -0.15 -11.45 4.52
CA LEU A 130 0.72 -10.34 4.91
C LEU A 130 1.61 -10.73 6.11
N SER A 131 1.03 -11.34 7.14
CA SER A 131 1.78 -11.77 8.32
C SER A 131 2.90 -12.75 7.96
N LYS A 132 2.66 -13.64 7.01
CA LYS A 132 3.66 -14.58 6.53
C LYS A 132 4.88 -13.88 5.94
N ILE A 133 4.65 -12.84 5.13
CA ILE A 133 5.74 -12.06 4.54
C ILE A 133 6.48 -11.30 5.63
N ILE A 134 5.77 -10.69 6.58
CA ILE A 134 6.37 -9.95 7.70
C ILE A 134 7.27 -10.88 8.53
N ASP A 135 6.80 -12.08 8.85
CA ASP A 135 7.57 -13.04 9.62
C ASP A 135 8.85 -13.48 8.91
N SER A 136 8.88 -13.41 7.57
CA SER A 136 10.06 -13.75 6.79
C SER A 136 11.21 -12.74 6.95
N PHE A 137 10.94 -11.56 7.51
CA PHE A 137 11.96 -10.53 7.76
C PHE A 137 12.83 -10.82 8.99
N SER A 138 12.41 -11.72 9.82
CA SER A 138 13.07 -11.99 11.11
C SER A 138 14.22 -12.98 11.00
#